data_53bb8f3ff314917376970287200e6cf7
#
_entry.id   53bb8f3ff314917376970287200e6cf7
#
_cell.length_a   1.000
_cell.length_b   1.000
_cell.length_c   1.000
_cell.angle_alpha   90.00
_cell.angle_beta   90.00
_cell.angle_gamma   90.00
#
_symmetry.space_group_name_H-M   'P 1'
#
loop_
_entity.id
_entity.type
_entity.pdbx_description
1 polymer ?
#
loop_
_entity_poly.entity_id
_entity_poly.type
_entity_poly.pdbx_seq_one_letter_code
_entity_poly.pdbx_strand_id
1 'polypeptide(L)'
;MCVLRALQYVYSKPEIADRIMSLVEQDVNGNTCTDCGREGMDYWQILVLASVRLGCDDTYDHLQELSENHNKLRAITGVGSGDEDTEFRWRRIRENVCLLKPQTIDVISQIIVAEGHDIVPEAIETLRADSFVMETNIHYPTESSLIRDGLRKILSMCSEMAVGNTVAGWRQHEHLWKKVKQLARKIDRIAGKKGPNYVARMKEPYRDLLQTSLQITERARELCVNLCLPNATEDDIFGPHTLQAFIARTERVMDTARRRVLLGETVTNSDKLFSVFEPHTQLYKRGKAGEPIQSGRQVLVYEDAAGFIVHRSLMKRDQCDSEVAVAETKTVQRRFTNRVQRLSFDRGFHSPENQDQLSDLVPNLCLPKPGAKQSVKQLSDADEDFLAAQQNHPGVESVIGALQNGNGLERCRDHSEIGFERYMSLAIPGRNLHTLGRMLIAAADPKSEAAVSRRKAACESERPPPLSHSETATESGYAQTQRKGGKIRVQATCRAFSIEVAWRKINSSHAGPSCSGGQTNTNPVS
;
A
#
# COMPACT_ATOMS: atom_id res chain seq x y z
N MET A 1 13.24 -9.70 -16.68
CA MET A 1 12.55 -8.89 -15.63
C MET A 1 13.03 -7.45 -15.75
N CYS A 2 12.10 -6.50 -15.89
CA CYS A 2 12.44 -5.06 -16.02
C CYS A 2 13.20 -4.53 -14.78
N VAL A 3 12.76 -4.91 -13.58
CA VAL A 3 13.41 -4.50 -12.31
C VAL A 3 14.89 -4.86 -12.29
N LEU A 4 15.25 -6.11 -12.65
CA LEU A 4 16.66 -6.54 -12.68
C LEU A 4 17.47 -5.79 -13.74
N ARG A 5 16.88 -5.44 -14.89
CA ARG A 5 17.56 -4.64 -15.91
C ARG A 5 17.86 -3.22 -15.42
N ALA A 6 16.91 -2.59 -14.73
CA ALA A 6 17.13 -1.30 -14.12
C ALA A 6 18.20 -1.34 -13.02
N LEU A 7 18.16 -2.36 -12.15
CA LEU A 7 19.18 -2.55 -11.11
C LEU A 7 20.58 -2.76 -11.71
N GLN A 8 20.71 -3.55 -12.79
CA GLN A 8 21.97 -3.68 -13.53
C GLN A 8 22.49 -2.35 -14.08
N TYR A 9 21.59 -1.54 -14.63
CA TYR A 9 21.92 -0.21 -15.11
C TYR A 9 22.41 0.71 -13.99
N VAL A 10 21.70 0.75 -12.86
CA VAL A 10 22.09 1.51 -11.67
C VAL A 10 23.46 1.05 -11.17
N TYR A 11 23.70 -0.26 -11.07
CA TYR A 11 24.97 -0.83 -10.62
C TYR A 11 26.13 -0.53 -11.58
N SER A 12 25.86 -0.42 -12.88
CA SER A 12 26.88 -0.08 -13.89
C SER A 12 27.38 1.36 -13.82
N LYS A 13 26.73 2.21 -12.98
CA LYS A 13 27.13 3.60 -12.71
C LYS A 13 27.72 3.70 -11.31
N PRO A 14 29.05 3.64 -11.11
CA PRO A 14 29.67 3.55 -9.79
C PRO A 14 29.23 4.66 -8.83
N GLU A 15 29.21 5.91 -9.28
CA GLU A 15 28.82 7.07 -8.44
C GLU A 15 27.40 6.93 -7.86
N ILE A 16 26.47 6.35 -8.63
CA ILE A 16 25.08 6.15 -8.23
C ILE A 16 24.97 4.94 -7.31
N ALA A 17 25.63 3.85 -7.66
CA ALA A 17 25.66 2.63 -6.86
C ALA A 17 26.26 2.92 -5.47
N ASP A 18 27.42 3.58 -5.40
CA ASP A 18 28.09 3.94 -4.15
C ASP A 18 27.22 4.86 -3.29
N ARG A 19 26.57 5.86 -3.89
CA ARG A 19 25.65 6.75 -3.19
C ARG A 19 24.46 5.99 -2.59
N ILE A 20 23.86 5.06 -3.34
CA ILE A 20 22.74 4.25 -2.86
C ILE A 20 23.22 3.30 -1.76
N MET A 21 24.35 2.63 -1.93
CA MET A 21 24.92 1.72 -0.92
C MET A 21 25.24 2.45 0.38
N SER A 22 25.80 3.66 0.33
CA SER A 22 26.04 4.47 1.53
C SER A 22 24.75 4.82 2.28
N LEU A 23 23.63 5.07 1.57
CA LEU A 23 22.33 5.29 2.19
C LEU A 23 21.80 4.04 2.89
N VAL A 24 21.94 2.87 2.26
CA VAL A 24 21.54 1.58 2.84
C VAL A 24 22.40 1.25 4.05
N GLU A 25 23.73 1.47 3.95
CA GLU A 25 24.67 1.29 5.04
C GLU A 25 24.29 2.08 6.29
N GLN A 26 23.96 3.35 6.15
CA GLN A 26 23.54 4.21 7.26
C GLN A 26 22.31 3.66 8.01
N ASP A 27 21.38 3.05 7.29
CA ASP A 27 20.20 2.46 7.91
C ASP A 27 20.50 1.10 8.55
N VAL A 28 21.31 0.26 7.90
CA VAL A 28 21.63 -1.10 8.35
C VAL A 28 22.54 -1.08 9.56
N ASN A 29 23.59 -0.28 9.52
CA ASN A 29 24.54 -0.20 10.62
C ASN A 29 24.03 0.65 11.78
N GLY A 30 23.28 1.72 11.50
CA GLY A 30 22.81 2.65 12.52
C GLY A 30 23.97 3.17 13.36
N ASN A 31 23.91 2.91 14.67
CA ASN A 31 24.98 3.24 15.63
C ASN A 31 25.80 2.01 16.05
N THR A 32 25.69 0.87 15.34
CA THR A 32 26.40 -0.36 15.71
C THR A 32 27.83 -0.34 15.19
N CYS A 33 28.74 -1.03 15.90
CA CYS A 33 30.12 -1.22 15.46
C CYS A 33 30.14 -2.20 14.28
N THR A 34 30.73 -1.80 13.15
CA THR A 34 30.84 -2.62 11.94
C THR A 34 31.88 -3.74 12.08
N ASP A 35 32.84 -3.59 13.00
CA ASP A 35 33.95 -4.51 13.17
C ASP A 35 33.67 -5.65 14.18
N CYS A 36 32.48 -5.60 14.80
CA CYS A 36 32.08 -6.55 15.82
C CYS A 36 30.78 -7.25 15.42
N GLY A 37 30.79 -8.57 15.32
CA GLY A 37 29.54 -9.33 15.12
C GLY A 37 29.62 -10.40 14.03
N ARG A 38 28.43 -10.98 13.71
CA ARG A 38 28.28 -11.94 12.62
C ARG A 38 28.21 -11.17 11.30
N GLU A 39 28.87 -11.69 10.26
CA GLU A 39 28.79 -11.17 8.90
C GLU A 39 27.32 -10.99 8.44
N GLY A 40 26.96 -9.75 8.11
CA GLY A 40 25.64 -9.35 7.64
C GLY A 40 25.37 -9.75 6.18
N MET A 41 24.21 -9.35 5.66
CA MET A 41 23.97 -9.32 4.22
C MET A 41 24.66 -8.09 3.63
N ASP A 42 25.21 -8.25 2.43
CA ASP A 42 25.74 -7.10 1.67
C ASP A 42 24.65 -6.05 1.40
N TYR A 43 25.01 -4.76 1.43
CA TYR A 43 24.05 -3.64 1.26
C TYR A 43 23.37 -3.68 -0.12
N TRP A 44 24.12 -4.09 -1.15
CA TRP A 44 23.55 -4.27 -2.48
C TRP A 44 22.56 -5.43 -2.53
N GLN A 45 22.85 -6.55 -1.87
CA GLN A 45 21.91 -7.67 -1.74
C GLN A 45 20.61 -7.24 -1.06
N ILE A 46 20.70 -6.45 0.02
CA ILE A 46 19.52 -5.93 0.73
C ILE A 46 18.68 -5.06 -0.20
N LEU A 47 19.31 -4.14 -0.93
CA LEU A 47 18.62 -3.28 -1.91
C LEU A 47 17.94 -4.07 -3.01
N VAL A 48 18.64 -5.03 -3.61
CA VAL A 48 18.13 -5.87 -4.71
C VAL A 48 16.92 -6.66 -4.24
N LEU A 49 17.05 -7.37 -3.10
CA LEU A 49 15.96 -8.20 -2.58
C LEU A 49 14.76 -7.35 -2.13
N ALA A 50 14.98 -6.19 -1.50
CA ALA A 50 13.93 -5.25 -1.16
C ALA A 50 13.19 -4.73 -2.40
N SER A 51 13.94 -4.40 -3.46
CA SER A 51 13.40 -3.90 -4.73
C SER A 51 12.61 -4.97 -5.48
N VAL A 52 13.11 -6.20 -5.53
CA VAL A 52 12.41 -7.33 -6.18
C VAL A 52 11.14 -7.68 -5.42
N ARG A 53 11.17 -7.68 -4.08
CA ARG A 53 10.01 -8.02 -3.26
C ARG A 53 8.75 -7.26 -3.67
N LEU A 54 8.80 -5.95 -3.76
CA LEU A 54 7.64 -5.12 -4.10
C LEU A 54 7.64 -4.64 -5.56
N GLY A 55 8.78 -4.73 -6.25
CA GLY A 55 8.80 -4.56 -7.71
C GLY A 55 8.11 -5.68 -8.47
N CYS A 56 7.94 -6.87 -7.85
CA CYS A 56 7.28 -8.05 -8.42
C CYS A 56 6.13 -8.59 -7.57
N ASP A 57 5.74 -7.89 -6.51
CA ASP A 57 4.70 -8.28 -5.55
C ASP A 57 4.95 -9.62 -4.84
N ASP A 58 6.19 -9.90 -4.50
CA ASP A 58 6.59 -11.17 -3.89
C ASP A 58 6.42 -11.20 -2.36
N THR A 59 6.25 -12.43 -1.83
CA THR A 59 6.37 -12.71 -0.39
C THR A 59 7.84 -12.98 -0.04
N TYR A 60 8.19 -12.95 1.25
CA TYR A 60 9.55 -13.28 1.67
C TYR A 60 9.92 -14.74 1.40
N ASP A 61 8.97 -15.68 1.51
CA ASP A 61 9.20 -17.09 1.22
C ASP A 61 9.48 -17.31 -0.27
N HIS A 62 8.67 -16.71 -1.16
CA HIS A 62 8.89 -16.80 -2.60
C HIS A 62 10.17 -16.04 -3.04
N LEU A 63 10.50 -14.93 -2.35
CA LEU A 63 11.75 -14.21 -2.59
C LEU A 63 12.98 -15.07 -2.23
N GLN A 64 12.90 -15.87 -1.14
CA GLN A 64 13.92 -16.88 -0.84
C GLN A 64 14.06 -17.87 -1.99
N GLU A 65 12.94 -18.47 -2.45
CA GLU A 65 12.95 -19.41 -3.57
C GLU A 65 13.55 -18.80 -4.83
N LEU A 66 13.19 -17.55 -5.16
CA LEU A 66 13.78 -16.83 -6.29
C LEU A 66 15.28 -16.58 -6.12
N SER A 67 15.73 -16.22 -4.92
CA SER A 67 17.15 -15.98 -4.65
C SER A 67 18.00 -17.24 -4.71
N GLU A 68 17.42 -18.40 -4.48
CA GLU A 68 18.07 -19.72 -4.59
C GLU A 68 18.09 -20.25 -6.03
N ASN A 69 17.03 -20.02 -6.81
CA ASN A 69 16.81 -20.72 -8.08
C ASN A 69 16.85 -19.82 -9.34
N HIS A 70 16.72 -18.48 -9.20
CA HIS A 70 16.66 -17.61 -10.36
C HIS A 70 18.05 -17.08 -10.75
N ASN A 71 18.69 -17.66 -11.77
CA ASN A 71 20.06 -17.37 -12.19
C ASN A 71 20.42 -15.88 -12.31
N LYS A 72 19.52 -15.05 -12.88
CA LYS A 72 19.78 -13.60 -13.03
C LYS A 72 19.72 -12.87 -11.69
N LEU A 73 18.87 -13.31 -10.76
CA LEU A 73 18.82 -12.72 -9.42
C LEU A 73 20.06 -13.10 -8.64
N ARG A 74 20.50 -14.34 -8.69
CA ARG A 74 21.77 -14.79 -8.10
C ARG A 74 22.96 -13.99 -8.64
N ALA A 75 23.06 -13.86 -9.95
CA ALA A 75 24.14 -13.11 -10.59
C ALA A 75 24.19 -11.64 -10.15
N ILE A 76 23.05 -10.97 -10.02
CA ILE A 76 23.01 -9.55 -9.61
C ILE A 76 23.28 -9.37 -8.11
N THR A 77 23.01 -10.38 -7.28
CA THR A 77 23.36 -10.39 -5.86
C THR A 77 24.80 -10.86 -5.60
N GLY A 78 25.60 -11.06 -6.65
CA GLY A 78 27.01 -11.49 -6.54
C GLY A 78 27.19 -12.97 -6.24
N VAL A 79 26.12 -13.79 -6.29
CA VAL A 79 26.19 -15.24 -6.02
C VAL A 79 26.45 -15.97 -7.33
N GLY A 80 27.58 -16.68 -7.40
CA GLY A 80 27.99 -17.46 -8.56
C GLY A 80 27.07 -18.65 -8.83
N SER A 81 27.04 -19.11 -10.10
CA SER A 81 26.26 -20.30 -10.48
C SER A 81 26.76 -21.61 -9.87
N GLY A 82 28.00 -21.64 -9.36
CA GLY A 82 28.57 -22.78 -8.66
C GLY A 82 28.58 -22.67 -7.14
N ASP A 83 28.04 -21.59 -6.59
CA ASP A 83 27.93 -21.37 -5.15
C ASP A 83 26.58 -21.92 -4.67
N GLU A 84 26.57 -23.16 -4.22
CA GLU A 84 25.38 -23.83 -3.67
C GLU A 84 25.21 -23.55 -2.17
N ASP A 85 26.22 -23.00 -1.49
CA ASP A 85 26.23 -22.82 -0.04
C ASP A 85 25.59 -21.48 0.39
N THR A 86 25.48 -20.51 -0.51
CA THR A 86 24.89 -19.21 -0.18
C THR A 86 23.37 -19.28 -0.19
N GLU A 87 22.78 -19.32 1.01
CA GLU A 87 21.32 -19.29 1.24
C GLU A 87 20.85 -17.94 1.73
N PHE A 88 19.79 -17.40 1.09
CA PHE A 88 19.07 -16.23 1.55
C PHE A 88 17.80 -16.63 2.30
N ARG A 89 17.92 -17.03 3.57
CA ARG A 89 16.76 -17.42 4.38
C ARG A 89 15.78 -16.24 4.51
N TRP A 90 14.51 -16.48 4.31
CA TRP A 90 13.46 -15.46 4.31
C TRP A 90 13.44 -14.57 5.57
N ARG A 91 13.75 -15.14 6.75
CA ARG A 91 13.86 -14.40 8.01
C ARG A 91 15.00 -13.38 7.96
N ARG A 92 16.17 -13.78 7.48
CA ARG A 92 17.33 -12.91 7.32
C ARG A 92 17.06 -11.80 6.29
N ILE A 93 16.41 -12.13 5.17
CA ILE A 93 15.97 -11.13 4.18
C ILE A 93 15.05 -10.12 4.86
N ARG A 94 14.01 -10.60 5.56
CA ARG A 94 13.04 -9.74 6.25
C ARG A 94 13.72 -8.85 7.30
N GLU A 95 14.56 -9.39 8.15
CA GLU A 95 15.26 -8.64 9.20
C GLU A 95 16.06 -7.49 8.60
N ASN A 96 16.85 -7.74 7.55
CA ASN A 96 17.66 -6.71 6.90
C ASN A 96 16.80 -5.68 6.14
N VAL A 97 15.79 -6.09 5.38
CA VAL A 97 14.87 -5.18 4.70
C VAL A 97 14.09 -4.30 5.69
N CYS A 98 13.79 -4.83 6.89
CA CYS A 98 13.13 -4.08 7.94
C CYS A 98 13.99 -2.97 8.58
N LEU A 99 15.30 -2.95 8.36
CA LEU A 99 16.18 -1.86 8.81
C LEU A 99 16.07 -0.62 7.94
N LEU A 100 15.66 -0.76 6.67
CA LEU A 100 15.52 0.37 5.76
C LEU A 100 14.45 1.35 6.25
N LYS A 101 14.80 2.63 6.32
CA LYS A 101 13.89 3.70 6.72
C LYS A 101 13.09 4.25 5.52
N PRO A 102 11.83 4.64 5.72
CA PRO A 102 11.01 5.22 4.66
C PRO A 102 11.65 6.43 3.95
N GLN A 103 12.39 7.26 4.70
CA GLN A 103 13.07 8.45 4.19
C GLN A 103 14.23 8.08 3.27
N THR A 104 15.02 7.10 3.65
CA THR A 104 16.13 6.57 2.83
C THR A 104 15.61 5.97 1.52
N ILE A 105 14.53 5.21 1.60
CA ILE A 105 13.88 4.62 0.43
C ILE A 105 13.34 5.72 -0.52
N ASP A 106 12.81 6.83 0.03
CA ASP A 106 12.36 7.96 -0.80
C ASP A 106 13.52 8.60 -1.55
N VAL A 107 14.67 8.80 -0.90
CA VAL A 107 15.89 9.32 -1.56
C VAL A 107 16.36 8.37 -2.66
N ILE A 108 16.39 7.06 -2.42
CA ILE A 108 16.74 6.05 -3.43
C ILE A 108 15.75 6.12 -4.62
N SER A 109 14.46 6.25 -4.34
CA SER A 109 13.45 6.41 -5.40
C SER A 109 13.68 7.65 -6.25
N GLN A 110 14.09 8.77 -5.63
CA GLN A 110 14.42 10.01 -6.35
C GLN A 110 15.65 9.84 -7.24
N ILE A 111 16.67 9.11 -6.81
CA ILE A 111 17.84 8.79 -7.63
C ILE A 111 17.41 7.98 -8.86
N ILE A 112 16.54 6.99 -8.69
CA ILE A 112 16.02 6.18 -9.82
C ILE A 112 15.20 7.04 -10.79
N VAL A 113 14.38 7.97 -10.29
CA VAL A 113 13.61 8.91 -11.11
C VAL A 113 14.53 9.84 -11.88
N ALA A 114 15.59 10.36 -11.25
CA ALA A 114 16.58 11.21 -11.93
C ALA A 114 17.23 10.49 -13.11
N GLU A 115 17.58 9.20 -12.95
CA GLU A 115 18.10 8.38 -14.06
C GLU A 115 17.09 8.20 -15.20
N GLY A 116 15.82 8.17 -14.88
CA GLY A 116 14.75 8.15 -15.88
C GLY A 116 14.60 9.49 -16.59
N HIS A 117 14.73 10.60 -15.87
CA HIS A 117 14.68 11.95 -16.42
C HIS A 117 15.91 12.31 -17.25
N ASP A 118 17.05 11.64 -17.04
CA ASP A 118 18.19 11.77 -17.97
C ASP A 118 17.87 11.20 -19.35
N ILE A 119 16.95 10.21 -19.42
CA ILE A 119 16.51 9.62 -20.70
C ILE A 119 15.36 10.43 -21.32
N VAL A 120 14.42 10.92 -20.49
CA VAL A 120 13.24 11.70 -20.93
C VAL A 120 13.10 12.94 -20.03
N PRO A 121 13.89 14.00 -20.29
CA PRO A 121 13.93 15.18 -19.42
C PRO A 121 12.61 15.96 -19.31
N GLU A 122 11.80 15.95 -20.36
CA GLU A 122 10.51 16.64 -20.42
C GLU A 122 9.39 15.94 -19.61
N ALA A 123 9.60 14.71 -19.17
CA ALA A 123 8.56 13.93 -18.46
C ALA A 123 8.04 14.64 -17.22
N ILE A 124 8.91 15.34 -16.48
CA ILE A 124 8.55 16.04 -15.23
C ILE A 124 7.66 17.28 -15.48
N GLU A 125 7.58 17.78 -16.68
CA GLU A 125 6.79 18.97 -16.98
C GLU A 125 5.28 18.72 -16.88
N THR A 126 4.85 17.45 -16.97
CA THR A 126 3.44 17.07 -16.93
C THR A 126 3.22 15.99 -15.89
N LEU A 127 2.41 16.32 -14.87
CA LEU A 127 2.07 15.44 -13.77
C LEU A 127 0.58 15.14 -13.69
N ARG A 128 0.28 13.99 -13.13
CA ARG A 128 -1.06 13.56 -12.68
C ARG A 128 -0.97 13.17 -11.21
N ALA A 129 -1.96 13.57 -10.43
CA ALA A 129 -1.98 13.22 -9.01
C ALA A 129 -3.35 12.68 -8.61
N ASP A 130 -3.35 11.59 -7.86
CA ASP A 130 -4.56 11.00 -7.31
C ASP A 130 -4.24 10.21 -6.03
N SER A 131 -5.27 9.89 -5.26
CA SER A 131 -5.16 9.18 -4.00
C SER A 131 -5.91 7.86 -4.02
N PHE A 132 -5.36 6.88 -3.31
CA PHE A 132 -6.01 5.59 -3.11
C PHE A 132 -5.82 5.10 -1.68
N VAL A 133 -6.65 4.15 -1.26
CA VAL A 133 -6.48 3.50 0.04
C VAL A 133 -5.60 2.26 -0.12
N MET A 134 -4.47 2.23 0.59
CA MET A 134 -3.73 1.00 0.83
C MET A 134 -4.31 0.32 2.05
N GLU A 135 -4.83 -0.90 1.89
CA GLU A 135 -5.49 -1.61 2.98
C GLU A 135 -4.50 -2.12 4.02
N THR A 136 -4.91 -2.07 5.27
CA THR A 136 -4.24 -2.78 6.37
C THR A 136 -4.76 -4.21 6.44
N ASN A 137 -3.89 -5.18 6.71
CA ASN A 137 -4.28 -6.58 6.83
C ASN A 137 -5.02 -6.84 8.15
N ILE A 138 -6.28 -6.46 8.21
CA ILE A 138 -7.16 -6.64 9.35
C ILE A 138 -8.46 -7.32 8.94
N HIS A 139 -9.11 -8.01 9.88
CA HIS A 139 -10.49 -8.47 9.68
C HIS A 139 -11.48 -7.30 9.90
N TYR A 140 -12.71 -7.46 9.42
CA TYR A 140 -13.75 -6.44 9.60
C TYR A 140 -13.95 -6.11 11.10
N PRO A 141 -13.76 -4.85 11.52
CA PRO A 141 -13.75 -4.47 12.92
C PRO A 141 -15.16 -4.33 13.49
N THR A 142 -15.48 -5.18 14.48
CA THR A 142 -16.61 -4.98 15.38
C THR A 142 -16.08 -4.73 16.79
N GLU A 143 -16.81 -4.00 17.64
CA GLU A 143 -16.33 -3.74 19.00
C GLU A 143 -16.10 -5.04 19.76
N SER A 144 -16.98 -6.05 19.59
CA SER A 144 -16.83 -7.37 20.23
C SER A 144 -15.57 -8.11 19.77
N SER A 145 -15.25 -8.05 18.49
CA SER A 145 -14.04 -8.68 17.95
C SER A 145 -12.77 -7.97 18.39
N LEU A 146 -12.76 -6.64 18.40
CA LEU A 146 -11.61 -5.83 18.83
C LEU A 146 -11.31 -6.01 20.33
N ILE A 147 -12.36 -6.02 21.20
CA ILE A 147 -12.19 -6.32 22.62
C ILE A 147 -11.63 -7.72 22.80
N ARG A 148 -12.18 -8.72 22.11
CA ARG A 148 -11.68 -10.10 22.14
C ARG A 148 -10.21 -10.18 21.75
N ASP A 149 -9.80 -9.50 20.67
CA ASP A 149 -8.44 -9.55 20.17
C ASP A 149 -7.45 -8.86 21.13
N GLY A 150 -7.84 -7.71 21.68
CA GLY A 150 -7.06 -7.03 22.71
C GLY A 150 -6.85 -7.89 23.96
N LEU A 151 -7.94 -8.47 24.49
CA LEU A 151 -7.86 -9.34 25.66
C LEU A 151 -7.07 -10.62 25.40
N ARG A 152 -7.14 -11.20 24.20
CA ARG A 152 -6.31 -12.34 23.81
C ARG A 152 -4.83 -12.01 23.96
N LYS A 153 -4.41 -10.86 23.42
CA LYS A 153 -3.00 -10.43 23.48
C LYS A 153 -2.57 -10.08 24.90
N ILE A 154 -3.41 -9.36 25.65
CA ILE A 154 -3.16 -9.04 27.06
C ILE A 154 -2.98 -10.31 27.89
N LEU A 155 -3.90 -11.28 27.78
CA LEU A 155 -3.82 -12.53 28.53
C LEU A 155 -2.57 -13.36 28.19
N SER A 156 -2.19 -13.43 26.90
CA SER A 156 -0.95 -14.11 26.47
C SER A 156 0.27 -13.45 27.11
N MET A 157 0.40 -12.12 26.94
CA MET A 157 1.53 -11.37 27.49
C MET A 157 1.62 -11.48 29.01
N CYS A 158 0.50 -11.32 29.72
CA CYS A 158 0.47 -11.46 31.16
C CYS A 158 0.90 -12.86 31.62
N SER A 159 0.48 -13.91 30.90
CA SER A 159 0.90 -15.27 31.21
C SER A 159 2.40 -15.49 31.02
N GLU A 160 2.95 -15.02 29.89
CA GLU A 160 4.37 -15.11 29.55
C GLU A 160 5.23 -14.35 30.56
N MET A 161 4.86 -13.10 30.87
CA MET A 161 5.56 -12.24 31.82
C MET A 161 5.47 -12.77 33.27
N ALA A 162 4.33 -13.31 33.66
CA ALA A 162 4.15 -13.88 34.99
C ALA A 162 5.00 -15.15 35.21
N VAL A 163 5.15 -16.00 34.19
CA VAL A 163 6.05 -17.17 34.24
C VAL A 163 7.50 -16.73 34.33
N GLY A 164 7.93 -15.79 33.48
CA GLY A 164 9.32 -15.28 33.47
C GLY A 164 9.75 -14.62 34.79
N ASN A 165 8.80 -13.97 35.50
CA ASN A 165 9.07 -13.24 36.74
C ASN A 165 8.53 -13.94 38.00
N THR A 166 8.09 -15.20 37.95
CA THR A 166 7.54 -15.98 39.06
C THR A 166 6.36 -15.32 39.81
N VAL A 167 5.57 -14.49 39.07
CA VAL A 167 4.40 -13.82 39.65
C VAL A 167 3.18 -14.75 39.64
N ALA A 168 2.52 -14.87 40.80
CA ALA A 168 1.31 -15.69 40.91
C ALA A 168 0.07 -15.03 40.24
N GLY A 169 -0.94 -15.84 39.92
CA GLY A 169 -2.28 -15.33 39.58
C GLY A 169 -2.69 -15.44 38.10
N TRP A 170 -1.78 -15.77 37.16
CA TRP A 170 -2.09 -15.85 35.72
C TRP A 170 -2.28 -17.28 35.19
N ARG A 171 -2.22 -18.30 36.04
CA ARG A 171 -2.42 -19.71 35.66
C ARG A 171 -3.79 -19.97 34.99
N GLN A 172 -4.80 -19.16 35.32
CA GLN A 172 -6.17 -19.30 34.78
C GLN A 172 -6.43 -18.49 33.51
N HIS A 173 -5.40 -17.97 32.85
CA HIS A 173 -5.55 -17.13 31.64
C HIS A 173 -6.35 -17.82 30.53
N GLU A 174 -6.21 -19.13 30.34
CA GLU A 174 -6.99 -19.88 29.36
C GLU A 174 -8.49 -19.95 29.71
N HIS A 175 -8.84 -20.07 31.00
CA HIS A 175 -10.22 -20.03 31.43
C HIS A 175 -10.85 -18.66 31.19
N LEU A 176 -10.15 -17.59 31.52
CA LEU A 176 -10.57 -16.22 31.22
C LEU A 176 -10.74 -16.03 29.69
N TRP A 177 -9.81 -16.54 28.90
CA TRP A 177 -9.91 -16.50 27.45
C TRP A 177 -11.14 -17.26 26.92
N LYS A 178 -11.43 -18.44 27.44
CA LYS A 178 -12.65 -19.20 27.08
C LYS A 178 -13.91 -18.41 27.40
N LYS A 179 -13.97 -17.75 28.55
CA LYS A 179 -15.10 -16.89 28.96
C LYS A 179 -15.29 -15.72 28.02
N VAL A 180 -14.22 -14.98 27.69
CA VAL A 180 -14.24 -13.85 26.72
C VAL A 180 -14.74 -14.31 25.36
N LYS A 181 -14.22 -15.43 24.84
CA LYS A 181 -14.68 -16.03 23.58
C LYS A 181 -16.16 -16.36 23.57
N GLN A 182 -16.70 -16.89 24.65
CA GLN A 182 -18.12 -17.24 24.76
C GLN A 182 -19.02 -15.99 24.75
N LEU A 183 -18.62 -14.94 25.46
CA LEU A 183 -19.36 -13.67 25.52
C LEU A 183 -19.36 -12.97 24.13
N ALA A 184 -18.19 -12.87 23.48
CA ALA A 184 -18.10 -12.31 22.14
C ALA A 184 -18.96 -13.08 21.12
N ARG A 185 -18.89 -14.42 21.14
CA ARG A 185 -19.75 -15.27 20.28
C ARG A 185 -21.25 -15.10 20.54
N LYS A 186 -21.67 -14.84 21.79
CA LYS A 186 -23.07 -14.55 22.13
C LYS A 186 -23.52 -13.27 21.45
N ILE A 187 -22.68 -12.22 21.50
CA ILE A 187 -22.93 -10.94 20.82
C ILE A 187 -23.00 -11.14 19.29
N ASP A 188 -22.02 -11.81 18.69
CA ASP A 188 -21.94 -12.03 17.24
C ASP A 188 -23.17 -12.79 16.71
N ARG A 189 -23.67 -13.80 17.47
CA ARG A 189 -24.90 -14.53 17.08
C ARG A 189 -26.14 -13.63 17.09
N ILE A 190 -26.25 -12.72 18.06
CA ILE A 190 -27.38 -11.78 18.15
C ILE A 190 -27.30 -10.77 17.01
N ALA A 191 -26.10 -10.22 16.76
CA ALA A 191 -25.86 -9.26 15.67
C ALA A 191 -26.12 -9.86 14.28
N GLY A 192 -25.71 -11.12 14.06
CA GLY A 192 -25.92 -11.81 12.78
C GLY A 192 -27.39 -12.12 12.46
N LYS A 193 -28.22 -12.38 13.46
CA LYS A 193 -29.64 -12.71 13.25
C LYS A 193 -30.53 -11.50 13.01
N LYS A 194 -30.10 -10.28 13.37
CA LYS A 194 -30.83 -9.00 13.19
C LYS A 194 -32.35 -9.08 13.40
N GLY A 195 -32.82 -9.91 14.34
CA GLY A 195 -34.25 -10.04 14.63
C GLY A 195 -34.79 -8.82 15.40
N PRO A 196 -36.12 -8.78 15.70
CA PRO A 196 -36.72 -7.69 16.45
C PRO A 196 -35.98 -7.38 17.74
N ASN A 197 -35.79 -6.11 18.05
CA ASN A 197 -35.09 -5.62 19.25
C ASN A 197 -33.66 -6.18 19.47
N TYR A 198 -32.94 -6.55 18.36
CA TYR A 198 -31.60 -7.14 18.49
C TYR A 198 -30.63 -6.23 19.23
N VAL A 199 -30.74 -4.89 19.07
CA VAL A 199 -29.92 -3.90 19.78
C VAL A 199 -30.14 -3.98 21.29
N ALA A 200 -31.39 -4.05 21.73
CA ALA A 200 -31.72 -4.20 23.17
C ALA A 200 -31.19 -5.52 23.73
N ARG A 201 -31.30 -6.63 22.97
CA ARG A 201 -30.77 -7.94 23.35
C ARG A 201 -29.25 -8.02 23.43
N MET A 202 -28.53 -7.14 22.73
CA MET A 202 -27.08 -7.08 22.82
C MET A 202 -26.58 -6.40 24.10
N LYS A 203 -27.39 -5.53 24.73
CA LYS A 203 -26.95 -4.72 25.88
C LYS A 203 -26.43 -5.56 27.06
N GLU A 204 -27.13 -6.63 27.41
CA GLU A 204 -26.73 -7.50 28.53
C GLU A 204 -25.42 -8.26 28.24
N PRO A 205 -25.27 -8.98 27.10
CA PRO A 205 -23.99 -9.60 26.75
C PRO A 205 -22.81 -8.63 26.65
N TYR A 206 -23.06 -7.38 26.22
CA TYR A 206 -22.02 -6.35 26.22
C TYR A 206 -21.66 -5.90 27.66
N ARG A 207 -22.61 -5.78 28.57
CA ARG A 207 -22.29 -5.49 29.99
C ARG A 207 -21.38 -6.57 30.56
N ASP A 208 -21.73 -7.86 30.36
CA ASP A 208 -20.93 -8.99 30.82
C ASP A 208 -19.52 -8.99 30.23
N LEU A 209 -19.42 -8.72 28.92
CA LEU A 209 -18.13 -8.62 28.25
C LEU A 209 -17.28 -7.46 28.81
N LEU A 210 -17.85 -6.26 28.92
CA LEU A 210 -17.17 -5.08 29.45
C LEU A 210 -16.72 -5.24 30.88
N GLN A 211 -17.56 -5.83 31.73
CA GLN A 211 -17.22 -6.12 33.15
C GLN A 211 -16.06 -7.13 33.23
N THR A 212 -16.12 -8.21 32.44
CA THR A 212 -15.03 -9.20 32.38
C THR A 212 -13.75 -8.59 31.85
N SER A 213 -13.87 -7.72 30.84
CA SER A 213 -12.72 -7.02 30.25
C SER A 213 -12.05 -6.09 31.26
N LEU A 214 -12.84 -5.31 31.99
CA LEU A 214 -12.34 -4.40 33.03
C LEU A 214 -11.53 -5.15 34.09
N GLN A 215 -12.06 -6.26 34.61
CA GLN A 215 -11.35 -7.11 35.59
C GLN A 215 -10.00 -7.61 35.06
N ILE A 216 -9.92 -7.96 33.75
CA ILE A 216 -8.69 -8.44 33.13
C ILE A 216 -7.71 -7.28 32.95
N THR A 217 -8.16 -6.12 32.46
CA THR A 217 -7.27 -4.95 32.20
C THR A 217 -6.74 -4.36 33.51
N GLU A 218 -7.55 -4.30 34.58
CA GLU A 218 -7.10 -3.85 35.91
C GLU A 218 -6.00 -4.76 36.45
N ARG A 219 -6.22 -6.08 36.47
CA ARG A 219 -5.18 -7.04 36.88
C ARG A 219 -3.91 -6.99 36.04
N ALA A 220 -4.06 -6.77 34.71
CA ALA A 220 -2.91 -6.62 33.82
C ALA A 220 -2.12 -5.33 34.13
N ARG A 221 -2.81 -4.26 34.50
CA ARG A 221 -2.17 -2.99 34.93
C ARG A 221 -1.41 -3.17 36.24
N GLU A 222 -1.98 -3.89 37.21
CA GLU A 222 -1.29 -4.24 38.47
C GLU A 222 0.00 -5.04 38.18
N LEU A 223 -0.04 -5.98 37.23
CA LEU A 223 1.16 -6.71 36.80
C LEU A 223 2.21 -5.78 36.22
N CYS A 224 1.83 -4.84 35.34
CA CYS A 224 2.77 -3.85 34.80
C CYS A 224 3.44 -3.02 35.91
N VAL A 225 2.68 -2.56 36.90
CA VAL A 225 3.22 -1.79 38.04
C VAL A 225 4.22 -2.60 38.84
N ASN A 226 3.90 -3.87 39.09
CA ASN A 226 4.76 -4.78 39.85
C ASN A 226 6.06 -5.15 39.14
N LEU A 227 6.08 -5.10 37.79
CA LEU A 227 7.25 -5.42 36.97
C LEU A 227 8.12 -4.19 36.62
N CYS A 228 7.57 -2.98 36.70
CA CYS A 228 8.32 -1.74 36.52
C CYS A 228 9.11 -1.39 37.80
N LEU A 229 10.21 -2.11 38.04
CA LEU A 229 11.10 -1.84 39.17
C LEU A 229 12.04 -0.64 38.87
N PRO A 230 12.51 0.09 39.90
CA PRO A 230 13.37 1.27 39.71
C PRO A 230 14.72 1.02 39.03
N ASN A 231 15.16 -0.23 38.94
CA ASN A 231 16.45 -0.66 38.35
C ASN A 231 16.25 -1.56 37.11
N ALA A 232 15.08 -1.53 36.46
CA ALA A 232 14.80 -2.33 35.28
C ALA A 232 15.66 -1.88 34.09
N THR A 233 16.19 -2.83 33.32
CA THR A 233 16.89 -2.57 32.06
C THR A 233 15.90 -2.20 30.94
N GLU A 234 16.38 -1.68 29.80
CA GLU A 234 15.51 -1.37 28.65
C GLU A 234 14.73 -2.59 28.18
N ASP A 235 15.34 -3.79 28.18
CA ASP A 235 14.69 -5.04 27.81
C ASP A 235 13.61 -5.44 28.82
N ASP A 236 13.81 -5.20 30.12
CA ASP A 236 12.83 -5.47 31.17
C ASP A 236 11.60 -4.57 31.06
N ILE A 237 11.76 -3.35 30.54
CA ILE A 237 10.70 -2.35 30.40
C ILE A 237 9.87 -2.56 29.12
N PHE A 238 10.45 -3.14 28.05
CA PHE A 238 9.79 -3.29 26.75
C PHE A 238 8.48 -4.10 26.83
N GLY A 239 8.48 -5.20 27.55
CA GLY A 239 7.28 -6.03 27.76
C GLY A 239 6.14 -5.27 28.44
N PRO A 240 6.36 -4.68 29.64
CA PRO A 240 5.37 -3.85 30.33
C PRO A 240 4.83 -2.68 29.53
N HIS A 241 5.67 -1.94 28.79
CA HIS A 241 5.23 -0.85 27.93
C HIS A 241 4.33 -1.34 26.78
N THR A 242 4.69 -2.44 26.14
CA THR A 242 3.87 -3.06 25.10
C THR A 242 2.52 -3.50 25.66
N LEU A 243 2.50 -4.11 26.86
CA LEU A 243 1.27 -4.52 27.54
C LEU A 243 0.39 -3.33 27.87
N GLN A 244 0.95 -2.23 28.41
CA GLN A 244 0.23 -0.97 28.66
C GLN A 244 -0.42 -0.41 27.41
N ALA A 245 0.28 -0.44 26.26
CA ALA A 245 -0.27 0.01 24.98
C ALA A 245 -1.49 -0.85 24.55
N PHE A 246 -1.44 -2.17 24.72
CA PHE A 246 -2.59 -3.05 24.44
C PHE A 246 -3.75 -2.84 25.43
N ILE A 247 -3.47 -2.59 26.70
CA ILE A 247 -4.49 -2.23 27.70
C ILE A 247 -5.20 -0.94 27.25
N ALA A 248 -4.46 0.13 27.00
CA ALA A 248 -5.02 1.43 26.61
C ALA A 248 -5.87 1.34 25.32
N ARG A 249 -5.39 0.61 24.30
CA ARG A 249 -6.14 0.39 23.06
C ARG A 249 -7.43 -0.40 23.31
N THR A 250 -7.37 -1.44 24.14
CA THR A 250 -8.55 -2.26 24.45
C THR A 250 -9.57 -1.45 25.25
N GLU A 251 -9.15 -0.65 26.20
CA GLU A 251 -10.03 0.24 26.98
C GLU A 251 -10.70 1.31 26.12
N ARG A 252 -10.00 1.87 25.14
CA ARG A 252 -10.61 2.77 24.14
C ARG A 252 -11.74 2.08 23.36
N VAL A 253 -11.55 0.83 22.96
CA VAL A 253 -12.61 0.04 22.30
C VAL A 253 -13.76 -0.26 23.26
N MET A 254 -13.46 -0.58 24.53
CA MET A 254 -14.47 -0.80 25.57
C MET A 254 -15.32 0.45 25.80
N ASP A 255 -14.72 1.64 25.87
CA ASP A 255 -15.45 2.89 26.00
C ASP A 255 -16.34 3.15 24.76
N THR A 256 -15.82 2.95 23.56
CA THR A 256 -16.61 3.04 22.32
C THR A 256 -17.80 2.09 22.34
N ALA A 257 -17.60 0.84 22.75
CA ALA A 257 -18.68 -0.16 22.86
C ALA A 257 -19.73 0.26 23.92
N ARG A 258 -19.29 0.77 25.08
CA ARG A 258 -20.18 1.29 26.13
C ARG A 258 -21.04 2.43 25.62
N ARG A 259 -20.42 3.44 25.04
CA ARG A 259 -21.12 4.63 24.49
C ARG A 259 -22.11 4.25 23.41
N ARG A 260 -21.72 3.44 22.43
CA ARG A 260 -22.57 3.07 21.30
C ARG A 260 -23.68 2.08 21.67
N VAL A 261 -23.35 1.02 22.37
CA VAL A 261 -24.30 -0.10 22.60
C VAL A 261 -25.15 0.12 23.84
N LEU A 262 -24.55 0.56 24.96
CA LEU A 262 -25.30 0.72 26.22
C LEU A 262 -26.00 2.07 26.28
N LEU A 263 -25.33 3.16 25.92
CA LEU A 263 -25.86 4.51 26.00
C LEU A 263 -26.59 4.95 24.72
N GLY A 264 -26.33 4.31 23.57
CA GLY A 264 -26.94 4.67 22.28
C GLY A 264 -26.35 5.92 21.63
N GLU A 265 -25.13 6.30 22.02
CA GLU A 265 -24.45 7.48 21.49
C GLU A 265 -23.94 7.26 20.06
N THR A 266 -23.86 8.32 19.28
CA THR A 266 -23.13 8.34 18.01
C THR A 266 -21.68 8.70 18.28
N VAL A 267 -20.76 7.78 18.04
CA VAL A 267 -19.31 7.99 18.21
C VAL A 267 -18.70 8.28 16.85
N THR A 268 -17.87 9.33 16.75
CA THR A 268 -17.19 9.73 15.52
C THR A 268 -16.13 8.70 15.09
N ASN A 269 -15.73 8.70 13.81
CA ASN A 269 -14.67 7.78 13.36
C ASN A 269 -13.30 8.13 13.97
N SER A 270 -13.04 9.40 14.28
CA SER A 270 -11.83 9.86 14.95
C SER A 270 -11.66 9.25 16.36
N ASP A 271 -12.77 9.02 17.07
CA ASP A 271 -12.76 8.40 18.40
C ASP A 271 -12.60 6.88 18.36
N LYS A 272 -12.97 6.25 17.23
CA LYS A 272 -12.93 4.79 17.10
C LYS A 272 -11.52 4.27 16.83
N LEU A 273 -11.27 3.07 17.31
CA LEU A 273 -10.13 2.24 16.91
C LEU A 273 -10.65 1.11 16.02
N PHE A 274 -9.98 0.87 14.88
CA PHE A 274 -10.38 -0.16 13.92
C PHE A 274 -9.50 -1.41 13.97
N SER A 275 -8.36 -1.34 14.67
CA SER A 275 -7.52 -2.49 15.02
C SER A 275 -6.74 -2.21 16.29
N VAL A 276 -6.66 -3.19 17.18
CA VAL A 276 -5.80 -3.10 18.37
C VAL A 276 -4.34 -3.40 18.04
N PHE A 277 -4.08 -4.13 16.95
CA PHE A 277 -2.74 -4.47 16.46
C PHE A 277 -2.19 -3.39 15.54
N GLU A 278 -3.05 -2.84 14.67
CA GLU A 278 -2.71 -1.80 13.68
C GLU A 278 -3.52 -0.52 13.96
N PRO A 279 -3.16 0.23 15.01
CA PRO A 279 -3.97 1.36 15.49
C PRO A 279 -4.02 2.54 14.50
N HIS A 280 -3.10 2.58 13.53
CA HIS A 280 -3.07 3.58 12.46
C HIS A 280 -4.17 3.39 11.41
N THR A 281 -4.86 2.22 11.40
CA THR A 281 -5.92 1.92 10.42
C THR A 281 -7.10 2.87 10.53
N GLN A 282 -7.61 3.30 9.38
CA GLN A 282 -8.82 4.11 9.23
C GLN A 282 -9.86 3.38 8.36
N LEU A 283 -11.11 3.82 8.43
CA LEU A 283 -12.20 3.33 7.59
C LEU A 283 -12.64 4.41 6.60
N TYR A 284 -12.57 4.08 5.32
CA TYR A 284 -13.01 4.94 4.22
C TYR A 284 -14.26 4.37 3.56
N LYS A 285 -15.29 5.22 3.40
CA LYS A 285 -16.49 4.89 2.63
C LYS A 285 -16.33 5.45 1.22
N ARG A 286 -16.01 4.59 0.26
CA ARG A 286 -15.70 5.04 -1.10
C ARG A 286 -16.85 4.86 -2.11
N GLY A 287 -18.01 4.40 -1.77
CA GLY A 287 -19.16 4.31 -2.67
C GLY A 287 -18.93 3.49 -3.97
N LYS A 288 -17.80 2.77 -4.07
CA LYS A 288 -17.51 1.91 -5.23
C LYS A 288 -18.36 0.64 -5.16
N ALA A 289 -18.84 0.19 -6.32
CA ALA A 289 -19.55 -1.08 -6.43
C ALA A 289 -18.58 -2.24 -6.09
N GLY A 290 -18.96 -3.11 -5.12
CA GLY A 290 -18.17 -4.26 -4.69
C GLY A 290 -17.57 -4.12 -3.30
N GLU A 291 -16.86 -3.04 -3.00
CA GLU A 291 -16.27 -2.79 -1.68
C GLU A 291 -16.62 -1.38 -1.17
N PRO A 292 -17.74 -1.22 -0.49
CA PRO A 292 -18.20 0.09 -0.02
C PRO A 292 -17.35 0.66 1.13
N ILE A 293 -16.55 -0.16 1.80
CA ILE A 293 -15.73 0.21 2.97
C ILE A 293 -14.33 -0.40 2.81
N GLN A 294 -13.32 0.47 2.80
CA GLN A 294 -11.91 0.08 2.81
C GLN A 294 -11.27 0.42 4.16
N SER A 295 -10.44 -0.49 4.68
CA SER A 295 -9.77 -0.36 5.97
C SER A 295 -8.27 -0.21 5.76
N GLY A 296 -7.72 1.00 5.90
CA GLY A 296 -6.31 1.24 5.61
C GLY A 296 -5.88 2.68 5.86
N ARG A 297 -4.95 3.16 5.05
CA ARG A 297 -4.51 4.56 5.01
C ARG A 297 -4.53 5.07 3.58
N GLN A 298 -4.85 6.33 3.41
CA GLN A 298 -4.87 6.98 2.11
C GLN A 298 -3.46 7.40 1.71
N VAL A 299 -3.10 7.09 0.47
CA VAL A 299 -1.81 7.39 -0.15
C VAL A 299 -2.06 8.28 -1.35
N LEU A 300 -1.41 9.43 -1.40
CA LEU A 300 -1.37 10.34 -2.54
C LEU A 300 -0.13 10.05 -3.36
N VAL A 301 -0.25 9.98 -4.68
CA VAL A 301 0.86 9.78 -5.62
C VAL A 301 0.82 10.82 -6.73
N TYR A 302 2.00 11.24 -7.17
CA TYR A 302 2.20 12.07 -8.36
C TYR A 302 2.98 11.25 -9.38
N GLU A 303 2.41 11.12 -10.56
CA GLU A 303 3.01 10.42 -11.70
C GLU A 303 3.36 11.42 -12.79
N ASP A 304 4.54 11.25 -13.41
CA ASP A 304 4.96 12.04 -14.55
C ASP A 304 4.52 11.43 -15.91
N ALA A 305 4.81 12.13 -16.99
CA ALA A 305 4.44 11.71 -18.34
C ALA A 305 5.13 10.41 -18.79
N ALA A 306 6.27 10.04 -18.21
CA ALA A 306 6.99 8.79 -18.49
C ALA A 306 6.49 7.61 -17.66
N GLY A 307 5.63 7.86 -16.64
CA GLY A 307 5.06 6.85 -15.75
C GLY A 307 5.94 6.56 -14.54
N PHE A 308 6.81 7.48 -14.14
CA PHE A 308 7.48 7.44 -12.83
C PHE A 308 6.61 8.05 -11.76
N ILE A 309 6.62 7.45 -10.58
CA ILE A 309 6.07 8.06 -9.38
C ILE A 309 7.14 9.00 -8.82
N VAL A 310 6.95 10.30 -9.02
CA VAL A 310 7.93 11.33 -8.65
C VAL A 310 7.75 11.81 -7.21
N HIS A 311 6.56 11.59 -6.65
CA HIS A 311 6.25 11.94 -5.27
C HIS A 311 5.14 11.04 -4.71
N ARG A 312 5.21 10.79 -3.42
CA ARG A 312 4.20 10.07 -2.66
C ARG A 312 4.03 10.69 -1.28
N SER A 313 2.82 10.64 -0.72
CA SER A 313 2.55 11.07 0.64
C SER A 313 1.56 10.13 1.32
N LEU A 314 1.87 9.71 2.55
CA LEU A 314 0.93 8.99 3.41
C LEU A 314 0.11 10.01 4.18
N MET A 315 -1.17 10.14 3.84
CA MET A 315 -2.05 11.14 4.43
C MET A 315 -2.23 10.90 5.93
N LYS A 316 -2.28 11.99 6.71
CA LYS A 316 -2.55 11.92 8.14
C LYS A 316 -3.97 11.44 8.40
N ARG A 317 -4.23 11.04 9.65
CA ARG A 317 -5.56 10.63 10.07
C ARG A 317 -6.57 11.77 9.87
N ASP A 318 -7.74 11.41 9.35
CA ASP A 318 -8.87 12.33 9.09
C ASP A 318 -8.56 13.48 8.10
N GLN A 319 -7.43 13.42 7.39
CA GLN A 319 -7.05 14.37 6.34
C GLN A 319 -7.74 14.00 5.02
N CYS A 320 -8.22 15.00 4.28
CA CYS A 320 -8.87 14.80 2.97
C CYS A 320 -7.98 15.29 1.81
N ASP A 321 -8.32 14.86 0.60
CA ASP A 321 -7.57 15.14 -0.63
C ASP A 321 -7.35 16.66 -0.84
N SER A 322 -8.39 17.47 -0.58
CA SER A 322 -8.30 18.93 -0.75
C SER A 322 -7.34 19.61 0.24
N GLU A 323 -7.12 19.05 1.43
CA GLU A 323 -6.24 19.64 2.45
C GLU A 323 -4.75 19.42 2.13
N VAL A 324 -4.42 18.40 1.35
CA VAL A 324 -3.02 18.04 1.05
C VAL A 324 -2.52 18.60 -0.27
N ALA A 325 -3.41 18.89 -1.21
CA ALA A 325 -3.08 19.24 -2.60
C ALA A 325 -2.01 20.34 -2.72
N VAL A 326 -2.20 21.45 -2.04
CA VAL A 326 -1.30 22.62 -2.12
C VAL A 326 0.06 22.34 -1.48
N ALA A 327 0.08 21.74 -0.28
CA ALA A 327 1.31 21.47 0.44
C ALA A 327 2.21 20.47 -0.29
N GLU A 328 1.60 19.41 -0.83
CA GLU A 328 2.33 18.38 -1.56
C GLU A 328 2.80 18.89 -2.93
N THR A 329 1.99 19.68 -3.63
CA THR A 329 2.39 20.32 -4.89
C THR A 329 3.57 21.30 -4.67
N LYS A 330 3.58 22.09 -3.58
CA LYS A 330 4.72 22.92 -3.22
C LYS A 330 5.98 22.09 -2.98
N THR A 331 5.84 20.91 -2.38
CA THR A 331 6.96 19.99 -2.15
C THR A 331 7.50 19.42 -3.47
N VAL A 332 6.61 19.05 -4.40
CA VAL A 332 6.99 18.58 -5.74
C VAL A 332 7.70 19.70 -6.53
N GLN A 333 7.13 20.90 -6.58
CA GLN A 333 7.74 22.02 -7.28
C GLN A 333 9.14 22.36 -6.75
N ARG A 334 9.33 22.39 -5.42
CA ARG A 334 10.65 22.59 -4.81
C ARG A 334 11.65 21.49 -5.18
N ARG A 335 11.20 20.23 -5.17
CA ARG A 335 12.03 19.05 -5.51
C ARG A 335 12.55 19.11 -6.96
N PHE A 336 11.74 19.58 -7.86
CA PHE A 336 12.06 19.64 -9.30
C PHE A 336 12.33 21.08 -9.81
N THR A 337 12.68 21.99 -8.93
CA THR A 337 13.12 23.36 -9.27
C THR A 337 12.10 24.10 -10.15
N ASN A 338 10.82 23.99 -9.81
CA ASN A 338 9.68 24.62 -10.49
C ASN A 338 9.53 24.21 -11.98
N ARG A 339 9.92 22.98 -12.31
CA ARG A 339 9.82 22.49 -13.71
C ARG A 339 8.43 21.98 -14.08
N VAL A 340 7.54 21.75 -13.11
CA VAL A 340 6.18 21.25 -13.40
C VAL A 340 5.35 22.36 -14.04
N GLN A 341 4.94 22.16 -15.28
CA GLN A 341 4.16 23.10 -16.07
C GLN A 341 2.68 22.73 -16.16
N ARG A 342 2.37 21.43 -16.08
CA ARG A 342 1.02 20.87 -16.18
C ARG A 342 0.76 19.92 -15.02
N LEU A 343 -0.38 20.08 -14.34
CA LEU A 343 -0.78 19.20 -13.26
C LEU A 343 -2.29 18.95 -13.31
N SER A 344 -2.69 17.68 -13.24
CA SER A 344 -4.10 17.31 -13.18
C SER A 344 -4.43 16.56 -11.88
N PHE A 345 -5.60 16.88 -11.32
CA PHE A 345 -6.18 16.26 -10.14
C PHE A 345 -7.59 15.73 -10.43
N ASP A 346 -8.08 14.81 -9.58
CA ASP A 346 -9.50 14.46 -9.54
C ASP A 346 -10.34 15.55 -8.82
N ARG A 347 -11.65 15.49 -8.97
CA ARG A 347 -12.63 16.42 -8.39
C ARG A 347 -12.57 16.50 -6.87
N GLY A 348 -12.12 15.44 -6.20
CA GLY A 348 -11.97 15.37 -4.74
C GLY A 348 -10.97 16.39 -4.17
N PHE A 349 -10.04 16.86 -4.98
CA PHE A 349 -9.03 17.85 -4.58
C PHE A 349 -9.51 19.30 -4.69
N HIS A 350 -10.69 19.53 -5.30
CA HIS A 350 -11.15 20.88 -5.57
C HIS A 350 -11.69 21.59 -4.32
N SER A 351 -11.17 22.78 -4.07
CA SER A 351 -11.81 23.88 -3.34
C SER A 351 -11.51 25.20 -4.06
N PRO A 352 -12.30 26.27 -3.85
CA PRO A 352 -11.99 27.58 -4.43
C PRO A 352 -10.57 28.06 -4.05
N GLU A 353 -10.20 27.86 -2.79
CA GLU A 353 -8.89 28.20 -2.29
C GLU A 353 -7.75 27.38 -2.94
N ASN A 354 -7.97 26.08 -3.16
CA ASN A 354 -6.99 25.23 -3.88
C ASN A 354 -6.87 25.64 -5.35
N GLN A 355 -7.97 26.02 -5.98
CA GLN A 355 -7.94 26.51 -7.37
C GLN A 355 -7.02 27.73 -7.47
N ASP A 356 -7.15 28.71 -6.58
CA ASP A 356 -6.35 29.91 -6.58
C ASP A 356 -4.87 29.62 -6.26
N GLN A 357 -4.60 28.92 -5.14
CA GLN A 357 -3.22 28.66 -4.71
C GLN A 357 -2.46 27.71 -5.65
N LEU A 358 -3.12 26.71 -6.25
CA LEU A 358 -2.47 25.80 -7.20
C LEU A 358 -2.24 26.45 -8.56
N SER A 359 -3.10 27.39 -9.00
CA SER A 359 -2.88 28.15 -10.22
C SER A 359 -1.66 29.08 -10.14
N ASP A 360 -1.33 29.54 -8.93
CA ASP A 360 -0.08 30.30 -8.68
C ASP A 360 1.18 29.41 -8.75
N LEU A 361 1.03 28.11 -8.49
CA LEU A 361 2.15 27.15 -8.44
C LEU A 361 2.42 26.47 -9.77
N VAL A 362 1.37 26.24 -10.58
CA VAL A 362 1.43 25.45 -11.82
C VAL A 362 0.70 26.21 -12.92
N PRO A 363 1.40 26.58 -14.02
CA PRO A 363 0.79 27.37 -15.10
C PRO A 363 -0.47 26.75 -15.71
N ASN A 364 -0.46 25.44 -15.97
CA ASN A 364 -1.57 24.73 -16.59
C ASN A 364 -2.17 23.72 -15.59
N LEU A 365 -3.09 24.19 -14.74
CA LEU A 365 -3.76 23.39 -13.74
C LEU A 365 -5.09 22.84 -14.27
N CYS A 366 -5.28 21.50 -14.18
CA CYS A 366 -6.55 20.84 -14.41
C CYS A 366 -7.13 20.36 -13.07
N LEU A 367 -8.05 21.15 -12.47
CA LEU A 367 -8.74 20.85 -11.21
C LEU A 367 -10.26 20.96 -11.40
N PRO A 368 -10.95 19.86 -11.80
CA PRO A 368 -12.37 19.90 -12.13
C PRO A 368 -13.26 20.18 -10.91
N LYS A 369 -14.28 21.02 -11.08
CA LYS A 369 -15.26 21.33 -10.01
C LYS A 369 -16.19 20.15 -9.74
N PRO A 370 -16.49 19.80 -8.47
CA PRO A 370 -17.47 18.78 -8.13
C PRO A 370 -18.90 19.22 -8.52
N GLY A 371 -19.74 18.28 -8.97
CA GLY A 371 -21.17 18.49 -9.22
C GLY A 371 -21.53 19.14 -10.56
N ALA A 372 -20.60 19.70 -11.30
CA ALA A 372 -20.88 20.26 -12.61
C ALA A 372 -20.89 19.15 -13.68
N LYS A 373 -22.07 18.77 -14.18
CA LYS A 373 -22.16 18.31 -15.56
C LYS A 373 -21.76 19.52 -16.39
N GLN A 374 -20.55 19.56 -16.87
CA GLN A 374 -20.11 20.61 -17.79
C GLN A 374 -21.09 20.64 -18.96
N SER A 375 -21.78 21.75 -19.16
CA SER A 375 -22.63 21.93 -20.35
C SER A 375 -21.69 21.90 -21.55
N VAL A 376 -22.20 21.43 -22.70
CA VAL A 376 -21.48 21.44 -23.96
C VAL A 376 -20.87 22.82 -24.25
N LYS A 377 -21.49 23.89 -23.78
CA LYS A 377 -21.05 25.27 -23.90
C LYS A 377 -19.85 25.61 -23.01
N GLN A 378 -19.74 25.00 -21.81
CA GLN A 378 -18.58 25.17 -20.92
C GLN A 378 -17.37 24.34 -21.39
N LEU A 379 -17.61 23.27 -22.15
CA LEU A 379 -16.56 22.48 -22.81
C LEU A 379 -16.01 23.20 -24.07
N SER A 380 -16.83 24.00 -24.78
CA SER A 380 -16.40 24.77 -25.95
C SER A 380 -15.59 26.02 -25.58
N ASP A 381 -15.78 26.54 -24.35
CA ASP A 381 -15.09 27.72 -23.83
C ASP A 381 -13.87 27.32 -22.96
N ALA A 382 -13.63 26.02 -22.75
CA ALA A 382 -12.50 25.52 -21.98
C ALA A 382 -11.23 25.51 -22.86
N ASP A 383 -10.10 25.88 -22.27
CA ASP A 383 -8.78 25.81 -22.87
C ASP A 383 -8.48 24.38 -23.37
N GLU A 384 -7.92 24.24 -24.57
CA GLU A 384 -7.54 22.96 -25.17
C GLU A 384 -6.58 22.18 -24.27
N ASP A 385 -5.65 22.86 -23.60
CA ASP A 385 -4.71 22.26 -22.64
C ASP A 385 -5.44 21.67 -21.42
N PHE A 386 -6.48 22.33 -20.90
CA PHE A 386 -7.32 21.81 -19.82
C PHE A 386 -8.07 20.54 -20.24
N LEU A 387 -8.66 20.55 -21.44
CA LEU A 387 -9.38 19.39 -21.98
C LEU A 387 -8.46 18.20 -22.21
N ALA A 388 -7.28 18.45 -22.76
CA ALA A 388 -6.25 17.41 -22.96
C ALA A 388 -5.76 16.83 -21.62
N ALA A 389 -5.52 17.66 -20.61
CA ALA A 389 -5.14 17.22 -19.28
C ALA A 389 -6.26 16.41 -18.61
N GLN A 390 -7.52 16.81 -18.77
CA GLN A 390 -8.69 16.09 -18.25
C GLN A 390 -8.85 14.71 -18.92
N GLN A 391 -8.62 14.61 -20.23
CA GLN A 391 -8.68 13.35 -20.98
C GLN A 391 -7.54 12.40 -20.60
N ASN A 392 -6.37 12.93 -20.27
CA ASN A 392 -5.20 12.15 -19.88
C ASN A 392 -5.18 11.76 -18.40
N HIS A 393 -5.94 12.46 -17.55
CA HIS A 393 -5.98 12.20 -16.10
C HIS A 393 -6.35 10.76 -15.73
N PRO A 394 -7.32 10.06 -16.39
CA PRO A 394 -7.63 8.68 -16.08
C PRO A 394 -6.46 7.70 -16.18
N GLY A 395 -5.36 8.10 -16.83
CA GLY A 395 -4.13 7.32 -16.86
C GLY A 395 -3.52 7.08 -15.47
N VAL A 396 -3.74 7.95 -14.48
CA VAL A 396 -3.28 7.76 -13.10
C VAL A 396 -3.95 6.56 -12.43
N GLU A 397 -5.22 6.25 -12.76
CA GLU A 397 -5.90 5.04 -12.28
C GLU A 397 -5.18 3.76 -12.72
N SER A 398 -4.60 3.76 -13.94
CA SER A 398 -3.80 2.64 -14.44
C SER A 398 -2.53 2.42 -13.63
N VAL A 399 -1.89 3.49 -13.17
CA VAL A 399 -0.70 3.41 -12.31
C VAL A 399 -1.08 2.99 -10.90
N ILE A 400 -2.16 3.53 -10.34
CA ILE A 400 -2.70 3.08 -9.06
C ILE A 400 -3.03 1.59 -9.13
N GLY A 401 -3.71 1.13 -10.19
CA GLY A 401 -3.98 -0.29 -10.42
C GLY A 401 -2.70 -1.14 -10.52
N ALA A 402 -1.65 -0.62 -11.14
CA ALA A 402 -0.35 -1.29 -11.19
C ALA A 402 0.35 -1.33 -9.81
N LEU A 403 0.28 -0.25 -9.03
CA LEU A 403 0.78 -0.22 -7.65
C LEU A 403 0.03 -1.22 -6.76
N GLN A 404 -1.29 -1.30 -6.87
CA GLN A 404 -2.12 -2.20 -6.09
C GLN A 404 -1.89 -3.67 -6.47
N ASN A 405 -2.01 -4.00 -7.77
CA ASN A 405 -2.01 -5.39 -8.24
C ASN A 405 -0.61 -5.92 -8.63
N GLY A 406 0.34 -5.05 -8.92
CA GLY A 406 1.67 -5.44 -9.39
C GLY A 406 2.81 -5.12 -8.42
N ASN A 407 2.56 -4.24 -7.45
CA ASN A 407 3.54 -3.81 -6.46
C ASN A 407 3.04 -3.98 -5.01
N GLY A 408 1.94 -4.72 -4.82
CA GLY A 408 1.43 -5.15 -3.52
C GLY A 408 0.72 -4.08 -2.69
N LEU A 409 0.42 -2.90 -3.23
CA LEU A 409 -0.22 -1.82 -2.47
C LEU A 409 -1.76 -1.95 -2.37
N GLU A 410 -2.35 -3.06 -2.82
CA GLU A 410 -3.74 -3.38 -2.49
C GLU A 410 -3.89 -3.58 -0.98
N ARG A 411 -3.01 -4.41 -0.38
CA ARG A 411 -3.03 -4.71 1.07
C ARG A 411 -1.62 -4.85 1.63
N CYS A 412 -1.32 -4.08 2.69
CA CYS A 412 -0.05 -4.16 3.39
C CYS A 412 0.14 -5.53 4.06
N ARG A 413 1.26 -6.18 3.79
CA ARG A 413 1.64 -7.46 4.41
C ARG A 413 2.59 -7.30 5.60
N ASP A 414 3.12 -6.09 5.82
CA ASP A 414 3.96 -5.76 6.96
C ASP A 414 3.11 -5.24 8.12
N HIS A 415 3.66 -5.29 9.34
CA HIS A 415 2.99 -4.90 10.56
C HIS A 415 3.58 -3.62 11.14
N SER A 416 2.81 -2.95 12.00
CA SER A 416 3.07 -1.66 12.64
C SER A 416 2.97 -0.47 11.68
N GLU A 417 2.88 0.74 12.22
CA GLU A 417 2.79 1.96 11.43
C GLU A 417 4.08 2.21 10.62
N ILE A 418 5.25 1.98 11.23
CA ILE A 418 6.56 2.09 10.56
C ILE A 418 6.67 1.02 9.45
N GLY A 419 6.23 -0.21 9.72
CA GLY A 419 6.21 -1.27 8.72
C GLY A 419 5.27 -0.96 7.56
N PHE A 420 4.10 -0.37 7.84
CA PHE A 420 3.15 0.08 6.83
C PHE A 420 3.75 1.17 5.92
N GLU A 421 4.38 2.18 6.52
CA GLU A 421 5.02 3.26 5.77
C GLU A 421 6.21 2.75 4.95
N ARG A 422 7.06 1.89 5.52
CA ARG A 422 8.17 1.25 4.80
C ARG A 422 7.68 0.40 3.64
N TYR A 423 6.64 -0.40 3.84
CA TYR A 423 6.04 -1.22 2.79
C TYR A 423 5.58 -0.38 1.61
N MET A 424 4.82 0.69 1.87
CA MET A 424 4.43 1.66 0.85
C MET A 424 5.67 2.27 0.17
N SER A 425 6.65 2.69 0.98
CA SER A 425 7.88 3.34 0.46
C SER A 425 8.66 2.43 -0.48
N LEU A 426 8.77 1.14 -0.20
CA LEU A 426 9.48 0.17 -1.05
C LEU A 426 8.76 -0.15 -2.37
N ALA A 427 7.45 -0.06 -2.40
CA ALA A 427 6.70 -0.30 -3.63
C ALA A 427 6.96 0.77 -4.71
N ILE A 428 7.20 2.01 -4.29
CA ILE A 428 7.43 3.13 -5.21
C ILE A 428 8.71 2.95 -6.03
N PRO A 429 9.93 2.79 -5.44
CA PRO A 429 11.13 2.51 -6.24
C PRO A 429 11.01 1.18 -7.00
N GLY A 430 10.31 0.18 -6.47
CA GLY A 430 10.01 -1.05 -7.21
C GLY A 430 9.25 -0.77 -8.52
N ARG A 431 8.23 0.09 -8.47
CA ARG A 431 7.49 0.56 -9.65
C ARG A 431 8.39 1.39 -10.58
N ASN A 432 9.16 2.31 -10.03
CA ASN A 432 10.06 3.18 -10.80
C ASN A 432 11.17 2.37 -11.50
N LEU A 433 11.76 1.38 -10.84
CA LEU A 433 12.69 0.42 -11.46
C LEU A 433 12.03 -0.38 -12.59
N HIS A 434 10.75 -0.77 -12.42
CA HIS A 434 10.03 -1.44 -13.50
C HIS A 434 9.87 -0.51 -14.72
N THR A 435 9.54 0.76 -14.50
CA THR A 435 9.39 1.77 -15.57
C THR A 435 10.74 2.03 -16.26
N LEU A 436 11.81 2.29 -15.50
CA LEU A 436 13.17 2.47 -16.02
C LEU A 436 13.62 1.25 -16.83
N GLY A 437 13.42 0.05 -16.29
CA GLY A 437 13.81 -1.18 -17.00
C GLY A 437 13.06 -1.41 -18.30
N ARG A 438 11.78 -1.04 -18.39
CA ARG A 438 11.03 -1.07 -19.67
C ARG A 438 11.63 -0.12 -20.69
N MET A 439 11.98 1.11 -20.28
CA MET A 439 12.60 2.09 -21.14
C MET A 439 13.94 1.60 -21.68
N LEU A 440 14.79 1.05 -20.80
CA LEU A 440 16.09 0.50 -21.18
C LEU A 440 16.00 -0.72 -22.12
N ILE A 441 14.99 -1.57 -21.95
CA ILE A 441 14.73 -2.71 -22.84
C ILE A 441 14.22 -2.20 -24.20
N ALA A 442 13.31 -1.23 -24.20
CA ALA A 442 12.77 -0.65 -25.43
C ALA A 442 13.88 0.05 -26.25
N ALA A 443 14.78 0.78 -25.59
CA ALA A 443 15.93 1.42 -26.24
C ALA A 443 16.96 0.42 -26.80
N ALA A 444 17.04 -0.79 -26.25
CA ALA A 444 17.93 -1.84 -26.73
C ALA A 444 17.36 -2.70 -27.87
N ASP A 445 16.07 -2.56 -28.21
CA ASP A 445 15.40 -3.33 -29.29
C ASP A 445 15.36 -2.50 -30.58
N PRO A 446 16.15 -2.86 -31.64
CA PRO A 446 16.17 -2.12 -32.92
C PRO A 446 14.81 -2.09 -33.65
N LYS A 447 13.91 -3.03 -33.33
CA LYS A 447 12.55 -3.05 -33.90
C LYS A 447 11.63 -2.03 -33.26
N SER A 448 11.92 -1.57 -32.04
CA SER A 448 11.13 -0.58 -31.33
C SER A 448 11.35 0.84 -31.91
N GLU A 449 12.56 1.19 -32.32
CA GLU A 449 12.85 2.46 -32.99
C GLU A 449 12.07 2.62 -34.28
N ALA A 450 12.01 1.56 -35.11
CA ALA A 450 11.22 1.54 -36.34
C ALA A 450 9.71 1.65 -36.08
N ALA A 451 9.20 1.06 -34.97
CA ALA A 451 7.79 1.13 -34.58
C ALA A 451 7.41 2.51 -34.02
N VAL A 452 8.28 3.14 -33.24
CA VAL A 452 8.11 4.51 -32.71
C VAL A 452 8.18 5.53 -33.86
N SER A 453 9.11 5.36 -34.81
CA SER A 453 9.23 6.21 -35.97
C SER A 453 7.98 6.10 -36.88
N ARG A 454 7.44 4.87 -37.08
CA ARG A 454 6.19 4.66 -37.83
C ARG A 454 4.96 5.26 -37.12
N ARG A 455 4.89 5.22 -35.79
CA ARG A 455 3.80 5.85 -35.02
C ARG A 455 3.89 7.39 -35.08
N LYS A 456 5.10 7.96 -34.97
CA LYS A 456 5.30 9.41 -35.16
C LYS A 456 4.90 9.84 -36.58
N ALA A 457 5.31 9.12 -37.61
CA ALA A 457 4.95 9.40 -38.99
C ALA A 457 3.45 9.25 -39.27
N ALA A 458 2.78 8.26 -38.66
CA ALA A 458 1.32 8.11 -38.74
C ALA A 458 0.57 9.25 -38.05
N CYS A 459 1.05 9.70 -36.89
CA CYS A 459 0.44 10.81 -36.15
C CYS A 459 0.65 12.17 -36.85
N GLU A 460 1.75 12.34 -37.57
CA GLU A 460 2.00 13.53 -38.43
C GLU A 460 1.19 13.52 -39.73
N SER A 461 0.89 12.35 -40.28
CA SER A 461 0.05 12.21 -41.47
C SER A 461 -1.45 12.35 -41.23
N GLU A 462 -1.91 12.23 -39.98
CA GLU A 462 -3.33 12.41 -39.57
C GLU A 462 -3.65 13.85 -39.12
N ARG A 463 -2.69 14.80 -39.18
CA ARG A 463 -3.01 16.21 -38.96
C ARG A 463 -3.76 16.75 -40.19
N PRO A 464 -5.02 17.23 -40.03
CA PRO A 464 -5.71 17.89 -41.12
C PRO A 464 -4.91 19.16 -41.52
N PRO A 465 -4.85 19.48 -42.82
CA PRO A 465 -4.16 20.69 -43.30
C PRO A 465 -4.83 21.93 -42.67
N PRO A 466 -4.07 23.00 -42.41
CA PRO A 466 -4.62 24.22 -41.86
C PRO A 466 -5.68 24.79 -42.82
N LEU A 467 -6.88 25.03 -42.25
CA LEU A 467 -7.98 25.65 -42.99
C LEU A 467 -7.57 27.05 -43.47
N SER A 468 -7.39 27.18 -44.79
CA SER A 468 -7.26 28.48 -45.43
C SER A 468 -8.61 29.20 -45.40
N HIS A 469 -8.64 30.37 -44.82
CA HIS A 469 -9.79 31.27 -44.92
C HIS A 469 -10.04 31.68 -46.35
N SER A 470 -11.22 31.36 -46.88
CA SER A 470 -11.84 32.13 -47.97
C SER A 470 -13.35 32.09 -47.77
N GLU A 471 -13.86 33.31 -47.71
CA GLU A 471 -15.27 33.66 -47.63
C GLU A 471 -16.09 33.07 -48.78
N THR A 472 -17.32 32.64 -48.51
CA THR A 472 -18.53 33.22 -49.13
C THR A 472 -19.76 32.44 -48.67
N ALA A 473 -20.77 33.19 -48.21
CA ALA A 473 -22.09 32.72 -47.87
C ALA A 473 -22.92 32.29 -49.09
N THR A 474 -23.74 31.27 -48.96
CA THR A 474 -25.10 31.23 -49.57
C THR A 474 -25.99 30.23 -48.80
N GLU A 475 -27.20 30.71 -48.51
CA GLU A 475 -28.33 29.98 -47.91
C GLU A 475 -28.85 28.84 -48.80
N SER A 476 -29.34 27.81 -48.24
CA SER A 476 -30.71 27.24 -48.26
C SER A 476 -30.75 25.74 -48.14
N GLY A 477 -31.77 25.25 -47.44
CA GLY A 477 -32.23 23.88 -47.66
C GLY A 477 -32.47 23.05 -46.39
N TYR A 478 -33.64 23.21 -45.78
CA TYR A 478 -34.24 22.27 -44.82
C TYR A 478 -34.41 20.87 -45.44
N ALA A 479 -33.91 19.84 -44.77
CA ALA A 479 -34.42 18.50 -44.93
C ALA A 479 -34.38 17.76 -43.57
N GLN A 480 -35.56 17.51 -43.05
CA GLN A 480 -35.83 16.57 -41.97
C GLN A 480 -35.48 15.14 -42.41
N THR A 481 -34.70 14.42 -41.63
CA THR A 481 -34.69 12.96 -41.73
C THR A 481 -34.72 12.33 -40.33
N GLN A 482 -35.66 11.42 -40.17
CA GLN A 482 -36.02 10.69 -38.98
C GLN A 482 -34.93 9.78 -38.51
N ARG A 483 -34.72 9.74 -37.20
CA ARG A 483 -33.84 8.76 -36.51
C ARG A 483 -34.53 7.39 -36.48
N LYS A 484 -33.90 6.38 -37.10
CA LYS A 484 -34.07 4.97 -36.75
C LYS A 484 -32.87 4.51 -35.96
N GLY A 485 -33.16 3.90 -34.79
CA GLY A 485 -32.13 3.42 -33.89
C GLY A 485 -31.33 2.23 -34.46
N GLY A 486 -30.02 2.33 -34.36
CA GLY A 486 -29.09 1.24 -34.63
C GLY A 486 -27.96 1.28 -33.60
N LYS A 487 -27.88 0.28 -32.73
CA LYS A 487 -26.78 0.06 -31.82
C LYS A 487 -25.51 -0.27 -32.63
N ILE A 488 -24.55 0.62 -32.65
CA ILE A 488 -23.20 0.31 -33.14
C ILE A 488 -22.41 -0.25 -31.96
N ARG A 489 -22.10 -1.53 -32.05
CA ARG A 489 -21.20 -2.26 -31.16
C ARG A 489 -19.77 -2.00 -31.65
N VAL A 490 -19.03 -1.15 -30.98
CA VAL A 490 -17.60 -1.00 -31.23
C VAL A 490 -16.88 -2.15 -30.52
N GLN A 491 -16.43 -3.13 -31.28
CA GLN A 491 -15.49 -4.14 -30.79
C GLN A 491 -14.07 -3.51 -30.79
N ALA A 492 -13.62 -3.13 -29.61
CA ALA A 492 -12.20 -2.85 -29.41
C ALA A 492 -11.48 -4.18 -29.20
N THR A 493 -10.76 -4.64 -30.21
CA THR A 493 -9.84 -5.77 -30.12
C THR A 493 -8.57 -5.34 -29.41
N CYS A 494 -8.54 -5.44 -28.09
CA CYS A 494 -7.29 -5.51 -27.34
C CYS A 494 -6.82 -6.99 -27.33
N ARG A 495 -5.94 -7.35 -28.26
CA ARG A 495 -5.03 -8.49 -28.10
C ARG A 495 -3.81 -8.01 -27.35
N ALA A 496 -3.78 -8.27 -26.04
CA ALA A 496 -2.57 -8.19 -25.25
C ALA A 496 -2.57 -9.33 -24.23
N PHE A 497 -1.69 -10.29 -24.47
CA PHE A 497 -0.98 -11.16 -23.54
C PHE A 497 -1.80 -12.03 -22.55
N SER A 498 -2.22 -13.19 -23.07
CA SER A 498 -2.53 -14.37 -22.25
C SER A 498 -1.29 -15.28 -22.24
N ILE A 499 -0.36 -15.07 -21.32
CA ILE A 499 0.71 -16.04 -21.00
C ILE A 499 0.72 -16.39 -19.50
N GLU A 500 0.04 -15.66 -18.64
CA GLU A 500 0.03 -15.92 -17.18
C GLU A 500 -1.07 -16.87 -16.68
N VAL A 501 -1.99 -17.30 -17.49
CA VAL A 501 -3.11 -18.18 -17.06
C VAL A 501 -2.76 -19.68 -17.18
N ALA A 502 -1.69 -20.04 -17.88
CA ALA A 502 -1.31 -21.45 -18.07
C ALA A 502 -0.62 -22.08 -16.84
N TRP A 503 -0.06 -21.29 -15.92
CA TRP A 503 0.68 -21.79 -14.75
C TRP A 503 -0.20 -22.15 -13.55
N ARG A 504 -1.39 -21.60 -13.44
CA ARG A 504 -2.33 -21.92 -12.34
C ARG A 504 -3.16 -23.19 -12.53
N LYS A 505 -3.19 -23.76 -13.73
CA LYS A 505 -3.95 -24.99 -14.02
C LYS A 505 -3.16 -26.29 -13.88
N ILE A 506 -1.85 -26.26 -13.69
CA ILE A 506 -1.02 -27.47 -13.57
C ILE A 506 -0.89 -27.96 -12.12
N ASN A 507 -1.11 -27.12 -11.12
CA ASN A 507 -0.96 -27.50 -9.71
C ASN A 507 -2.27 -27.90 -8.99
N SER A 508 -3.39 -28.06 -9.68
CA SER A 508 -4.66 -28.51 -9.08
C SER A 508 -5.06 -29.96 -9.39
N SER A 509 -4.20 -30.77 -10.01
CA SER A 509 -4.53 -32.14 -10.44
C SER A 509 -3.64 -33.23 -9.85
N HIS A 510 -3.12 -33.08 -8.62
CA HIS A 510 -2.54 -34.21 -7.89
C HIS A 510 -3.03 -34.24 -6.43
N ALA A 511 -4.28 -34.65 -6.26
CA ALA A 511 -4.80 -35.25 -5.04
C ALA A 511 -5.39 -36.62 -5.44
N GLY A 512 -4.67 -37.64 -5.25
CA GLY A 512 -5.10 -39.04 -5.36
C GLY A 512 -4.94 -39.78 -4.03
N PRO A 513 -5.51 -40.95 -3.80
CA PRO A 513 -6.40 -41.18 -2.67
C PRO A 513 -5.74 -41.88 -1.47
N SER A 514 -6.43 -41.74 -0.34
CA SER A 514 -6.27 -42.47 0.93
C SER A 514 -6.19 -43.98 0.77
N CYS A 515 -5.23 -44.65 1.43
CA CYS A 515 -5.32 -46.02 1.83
C CYS A 515 -5.21 -46.17 3.36
N SER A 516 -6.23 -46.74 3.92
CA SER A 516 -6.40 -47.23 5.27
C SER A 516 -5.58 -48.52 5.52
N GLY A 517 -5.14 -48.69 6.76
CA GLY A 517 -5.04 -50.03 7.32
C GLY A 517 -3.73 -50.39 8.01
N GLY A 518 -3.84 -50.75 9.31
CA GLY A 518 -2.94 -51.71 9.93
C GLY A 518 -2.27 -51.30 11.25
N GLN A 519 -2.93 -51.67 12.33
CA GLN A 519 -2.37 -51.79 13.69
C GLN A 519 -1.15 -52.72 13.74
N THR A 520 -0.17 -52.42 14.58
CA THR A 520 0.28 -53.35 15.66
C THR A 520 1.27 -52.69 16.61
N ASN A 521 0.97 -52.91 17.88
CA ASN A 521 1.76 -52.75 19.10
C ASN A 521 3.25 -53.14 19.01
N THR A 522 4.12 -52.42 19.75
CA THR A 522 4.85 -52.91 20.92
C THR A 522 5.79 -51.84 21.48
N ASN A 523 5.62 -51.50 22.74
CA ASN A 523 6.66 -51.02 23.70
C ASN A 523 7.45 -52.22 24.20
N PRO A 524 8.57 -52.09 25.00
CA PRO A 524 9.20 -50.93 25.64
C PRO A 524 10.74 -51.01 25.77
N VAL A 525 11.30 -50.03 26.57
CA VAL A 525 12.54 -50.08 27.41
C VAL A 525 13.87 -49.68 26.70
N SER A 526 14.41 -48.55 26.97
CA SER A 526 15.27 -48.10 28.08
C SER A 526 15.63 -46.62 27.93
#